data_1756c3ebbac1b48387d59f9e5125b4e9
#
_entry.id   1756c3ebbac1b48387d59f9e5125b4e9
#
_cell.length_a   1.000
_cell.length_b   1.000
_cell.length_c   1.000
_cell.angle_alpha   90.00
_cell.angle_beta   90.00
_cell.angle_gamma   90.00
#
_symmetry.space_group_name_H-M   'P 1'
#
loop_
_entity.id
_entity.type
_entity.pdbx_description
1 polymer ?
#
loop_
_entity_poly.entity_id
_entity_poly.type
_entity_poly.pdbx_seq_one_letter_code
_entity_poly.pdbx_strand_id
1 'polypeptide(L)'
;MKTKALFLAFLIALGSSFAAHAQLTTGTPTSKVILTGNRAKAGDFGIYLGATSTMFGNMFNDNIELTPLPLINFKYMSSNSCELRIGIETYKLKETLNGNIAESENTTIKSNQKYGESTFMAYPGIAHHFSKLNILDIYVGAELPLGWNTNTAVNSGEDFTSKTSKRSFVIGLGAFIGLQAYIADLPVAVGFEYGISSRLDAGLKYRNEYTSENKSTVTYSPTYYFNHINPVSVEYEKLKARKGEIGSQFRFTVSYYFK
;
A
#
# COMPACT_ATOMS: atom_id res chain seq x y z
N MET A 1 14.10 -22.15 3.82
CA MET A 1 14.36 -21.96 5.26
C MET A 1 15.66 -21.18 5.55
N LYS A 2 16.74 -21.32 4.78
CA LYS A 2 18.06 -20.68 5.04
C LYS A 2 18.05 -19.15 4.90
N THR A 3 17.30 -18.57 3.96
CA THR A 3 17.20 -17.13 3.73
C THR A 3 16.46 -16.36 4.85
N LYS A 4 15.43 -16.96 5.45
CA LYS A 4 14.71 -16.36 6.58
C LYS A 4 15.57 -16.24 7.83
N ALA A 5 16.43 -17.26 8.06
CA ALA A 5 17.39 -17.25 9.16
C ALA A 5 18.48 -16.20 8.94
N LEU A 6 18.92 -16.00 7.70
CA LEU A 6 19.93 -15.01 7.35
C LEU A 6 19.43 -13.57 7.55
N PHE A 7 18.18 -13.30 7.18
CA PHE A 7 17.55 -11.99 7.37
C PHE A 7 17.31 -11.67 8.85
N LEU A 8 16.87 -12.66 9.63
CA LEU A 8 16.71 -12.51 11.09
C LEU A 8 18.07 -12.31 11.76
N ALA A 9 19.11 -13.03 11.33
CA ALA A 9 20.48 -12.86 11.81
C ALA A 9 21.04 -11.47 11.46
N PHE A 10 20.72 -10.94 10.29
CA PHE A 10 21.12 -9.59 9.86
C PHE A 10 20.42 -8.50 10.71
N LEU A 11 19.12 -8.65 10.99
CA LEU A 11 18.37 -7.76 11.89
C LEU A 11 18.91 -7.80 13.33
N ILE A 12 19.25 -8.99 13.84
CA ILE A 12 19.83 -9.16 15.16
C ILE A 12 21.25 -8.56 15.19
N ALA A 13 22.05 -8.73 14.14
CA ALA A 13 23.39 -8.16 14.02
C ALA A 13 23.37 -6.63 13.94
N LEU A 14 22.41 -6.05 13.23
CA LEU A 14 22.15 -4.59 13.23
C LEU A 14 21.74 -4.11 14.62
N GLY A 15 20.81 -4.80 15.28
CA GLY A 15 20.36 -4.45 16.64
C GLY A 15 21.50 -4.59 17.68
N SER A 16 22.34 -5.60 17.58
CA SER A 16 23.45 -5.83 18.52
C SER A 16 24.61 -4.84 18.35
N SER A 17 24.87 -4.33 17.15
CA SER A 17 25.87 -3.30 16.92
C SER A 17 25.52 -1.97 17.59
N PHE A 18 24.23 -1.65 17.70
CA PHE A 18 23.75 -0.48 18.47
C PHE A 18 23.84 -0.69 20.00
N ALA A 19 23.61 -1.93 20.47
CA ALA A 19 23.71 -2.25 21.89
C ALA A 19 25.15 -2.29 22.40
N ALA A 20 26.10 -2.71 21.58
CA ALA A 20 27.51 -2.81 21.93
C ALA A 20 28.16 -1.44 22.23
N HIS A 21 27.70 -0.36 21.61
CA HIS A 21 28.17 0.99 21.93
C HIS A 21 27.55 1.58 23.21
N ALA A 22 26.45 1.00 23.72
CA ALA A 22 25.81 1.46 24.94
C ALA A 22 26.43 0.88 26.24
N GLN A 23 27.28 -0.16 26.15
CA GLN A 23 27.79 -0.88 27.30
C GLN A 23 29.26 -0.59 27.69
N LEU A 24 29.97 0.30 27.00
CA LEU A 24 31.39 0.53 27.17
C LEU A 24 31.78 1.80 27.94
N THR A 25 30.96 2.26 28.88
CA THR A 25 31.36 3.33 29.80
C THR A 25 31.10 2.95 31.24
N THR A 26 31.97 2.14 31.80
CA THR A 26 32.21 2.12 33.25
C THR A 26 33.11 3.32 33.61
N GLY A 27 32.47 4.41 34.03
CA GLY A 27 33.23 5.54 34.55
C GLY A 27 32.68 6.89 34.06
N THR A 28 31.87 7.52 34.90
CA THR A 28 31.25 8.86 34.79
C THR A 28 30.26 9.05 33.65
N PRO A 29 28.98 9.33 33.96
CA PRO A 29 27.93 9.46 32.97
C PRO A 29 27.96 10.84 32.30
N THR A 30 28.88 11.06 31.41
CA THR A 30 28.68 12.03 30.36
C THR A 30 28.09 11.30 29.19
N SER A 31 26.77 11.19 29.15
CA SER A 31 26.07 10.79 27.97
C SER A 31 26.44 11.81 26.89
N LYS A 32 27.44 11.47 26.03
CA LYS A 32 27.70 12.25 24.83
C LYS A 32 26.46 12.09 23.96
N VAL A 33 25.65 13.15 23.95
CA VAL A 33 24.59 13.28 22.95
C VAL A 33 25.30 13.30 21.61
N ILE A 34 25.13 12.25 20.82
CA ILE A 34 25.66 12.20 19.45
C ILE A 34 24.78 13.12 18.63
N LEU A 35 25.27 14.31 18.37
CA LEU A 35 24.61 15.30 17.50
C LEU A 35 24.88 14.90 16.07
N THR A 36 23.81 14.66 15.33
CA THR A 36 23.89 14.47 13.87
C THR A 36 23.76 15.81 13.18
N GLY A 37 24.72 16.15 12.33
CA GLY A 37 24.71 17.43 11.60
C GLY A 37 23.60 17.55 10.54
N ASN A 38 22.97 16.46 10.13
CA ASN A 38 22.08 16.39 8.97
C ASN A 38 20.65 15.92 9.27
N ARG A 39 20.20 16.08 10.49
CA ARG A 39 18.79 15.87 10.83
C ARG A 39 17.90 16.87 10.08
N ALA A 40 16.72 16.42 9.64
CA ALA A 40 15.71 17.26 9.04
C ALA A 40 15.26 18.38 10.01
N LYS A 41 15.12 19.59 9.48
CA LYS A 41 14.76 20.81 10.20
C LYS A 41 13.53 21.46 9.56
N ALA A 42 12.95 22.42 10.26
CA ALA A 42 11.88 23.25 9.72
C ALA A 42 12.25 23.82 8.35
N GLY A 43 11.39 23.62 7.36
CA GLY A 43 11.59 24.02 5.98
C GLY A 43 12.17 22.94 5.07
N ASP A 44 12.75 21.86 5.60
CA ASP A 44 13.30 20.78 4.80
C ASP A 44 12.21 19.95 4.12
N PHE A 45 12.47 19.61 2.87
CA PHE A 45 11.69 18.65 2.11
C PHE A 45 12.33 17.26 2.15
N GLY A 46 11.53 16.23 2.12
CA GLY A 46 12.01 14.86 2.04
C GLY A 46 11.14 13.97 1.18
N ILE A 47 11.74 12.90 0.71
CA ILE A 47 11.04 11.79 0.07
C ILE A 47 11.39 10.53 0.85
N TYR A 48 10.38 9.70 1.18
CA TYR A 48 10.68 8.39 1.68
C TYR A 48 10.00 7.28 0.86
N LEU A 49 10.68 6.17 0.74
CA LEU A 49 10.16 4.93 0.19
C LEU A 49 9.79 4.01 1.36
N GLY A 50 8.54 3.56 1.38
CA GLY A 50 8.04 2.64 2.39
C GLY A 50 7.75 1.27 1.78
N ALA A 51 8.42 0.22 2.27
CA ALA A 51 8.11 -1.15 1.91
C ALA A 51 7.31 -1.83 3.02
N THR A 52 6.18 -2.44 2.67
CA THR A 52 5.32 -3.13 3.63
C THR A 52 5.79 -4.56 3.90
N SER A 53 5.34 -5.13 5.03
CA SER A 53 5.62 -6.54 5.35
C SER A 53 5.12 -7.51 4.27
N THR A 54 4.01 -7.18 3.61
CA THR A 54 3.47 -7.96 2.50
C THR A 54 4.41 -7.93 1.28
N MET A 55 4.99 -6.76 0.96
CA MET A 55 5.98 -6.63 -0.12
C MET A 55 7.21 -7.48 0.16
N PHE A 56 7.72 -7.46 1.39
CA PHE A 56 8.83 -8.34 1.78
C PHE A 56 8.45 -9.83 1.71
N GLY A 57 7.24 -10.19 2.15
CA GLY A 57 6.75 -11.56 2.05
C GLY A 57 6.73 -12.08 0.62
N ASN A 58 6.29 -11.26 -0.33
CA ASN A 58 6.24 -11.62 -1.76
C ASN A 58 7.63 -11.68 -2.41
N MET A 59 8.59 -10.85 -1.99
CA MET A 59 9.97 -10.94 -2.47
C MET A 59 10.68 -12.25 -2.09
N PHE A 60 10.25 -12.90 -1.00
CA PHE A 60 10.84 -14.14 -0.51
C PHE A 60 10.06 -15.41 -0.90
N ASN A 61 8.88 -15.26 -1.44
CA ASN A 61 8.15 -16.34 -2.08
C ASN A 61 8.42 -16.23 -3.60
N ASP A 62 8.83 -17.32 -4.23
CA ASP A 62 9.22 -17.38 -5.65
C ASP A 62 8.12 -16.96 -6.66
N ASN A 63 6.98 -16.52 -6.21
CA ASN A 63 5.95 -15.87 -7.01
C ASN A 63 6.25 -14.37 -7.06
N ILE A 64 7.01 -13.95 -8.05
CA ILE A 64 7.20 -12.53 -8.39
C ILE A 64 5.91 -12.06 -9.09
N GLU A 65 4.83 -11.95 -8.33
CA GLU A 65 3.74 -11.08 -8.73
C GLU A 65 4.21 -9.64 -8.48
N LEU A 66 4.07 -8.78 -9.49
CA LEU A 66 4.35 -7.36 -9.35
C LEU A 66 3.48 -6.80 -8.22
N THR A 67 4.09 -6.69 -7.06
CA THR A 67 3.48 -5.99 -5.93
C THR A 67 3.29 -4.52 -6.29
N PRO A 68 2.24 -3.87 -5.77
CA PRO A 68 2.09 -2.43 -5.92
C PRO A 68 3.41 -1.73 -5.59
N LEU A 69 3.73 -0.70 -6.38
CA LEU A 69 4.93 0.12 -6.17
C LEU A 69 5.03 0.51 -4.69
N PRO A 70 6.25 0.52 -4.13
CA PRO A 70 6.44 0.95 -2.76
C PRO A 70 5.78 2.32 -2.55
N LEU A 71 5.17 2.50 -1.39
CA LEU A 71 4.56 3.76 -1.01
C LEU A 71 5.60 4.87 -1.10
N ILE A 72 5.40 5.80 -2.04
CA ILE A 72 6.23 6.99 -2.16
C ILE A 72 5.57 8.09 -1.33
N ASN A 73 6.29 8.58 -0.33
CA ASN A 73 5.84 9.68 0.49
C ASN A 73 6.72 10.91 0.28
N PHE A 74 6.06 12.05 0.15
CA PHE A 74 6.69 13.36 0.25
C PHE A 74 6.50 13.87 1.67
N LYS A 75 7.57 14.40 2.24
CA LYS A 75 7.62 14.92 3.60
C LYS A 75 7.97 16.40 3.58
N TYR A 76 7.39 17.17 4.46
CA TYR A 76 7.75 18.56 4.67
C TYR A 76 7.79 18.85 6.18
N MET A 77 8.92 19.30 6.66
CA MET A 77 9.09 19.68 8.07
C MET A 77 8.53 21.09 8.28
N SER A 78 7.28 21.17 8.73
CA SER A 78 6.65 22.47 9.07
C SER A 78 7.26 23.11 10.31
N SER A 79 7.84 22.31 11.19
CA SER A 79 8.64 22.72 12.33
C SER A 79 9.70 21.65 12.64
N ASN A 80 10.60 21.89 13.60
CA ASN A 80 11.60 20.89 14.00
C ASN A 80 10.99 19.62 14.65
N SER A 81 9.69 19.63 14.93
CA SER A 81 8.98 18.52 15.55
C SER A 81 7.69 18.12 14.81
N CYS A 82 7.32 18.82 13.76
CA CYS A 82 6.10 18.53 13.01
C CYS A 82 6.41 18.31 11.54
N GLU A 83 6.03 17.14 11.04
CA GLU A 83 6.15 16.71 9.66
C GLU A 83 4.77 16.62 9.03
N LEU A 84 4.57 17.26 7.89
CA LEU A 84 3.45 17.02 6.99
C LEU A 84 3.92 15.99 5.97
N ARG A 85 3.05 15.05 5.60
CA ARG A 85 3.36 14.03 4.62
C ARG A 85 2.20 13.78 3.66
N ILE A 86 2.53 13.34 2.47
CA ILE A 86 1.58 12.82 1.52
C ILE A 86 2.16 11.59 0.84
N GLY A 87 1.55 10.44 1.09
CA GLY A 87 1.89 9.18 0.43
C GLY A 87 1.05 8.98 -0.81
N ILE A 88 1.62 8.35 -1.82
CA ILE A 88 0.93 7.97 -3.05
C ILE A 88 1.25 6.51 -3.34
N GLU A 89 0.20 5.73 -3.57
CA GLU A 89 0.27 4.34 -3.98
C GLU A 89 -0.57 4.16 -5.25
N THR A 90 -0.01 3.53 -6.26
CA THR A 90 -0.71 3.23 -7.50
C THR A 90 -0.45 1.80 -7.92
N TYR A 91 -1.49 1.15 -8.41
CA TYR A 91 -1.40 -0.17 -9.01
C TYR A 91 -2.23 -0.22 -10.29
N LYS A 92 -1.70 -0.85 -11.33
CA LYS A 92 -2.43 -1.06 -12.58
C LYS A 92 -2.02 -2.39 -13.20
N LEU A 93 -2.99 -3.25 -13.39
CA LEU A 93 -2.86 -4.51 -14.12
C LEU A 93 -3.77 -4.47 -15.36
N LYS A 94 -3.29 -5.00 -16.48
CA LYS A 94 -4.08 -5.18 -17.69
C LYS A 94 -3.67 -6.49 -18.34
N GLU A 95 -4.64 -7.36 -18.52
CA GLU A 95 -4.48 -8.64 -19.21
C GLU A 95 -5.41 -8.68 -20.42
N THR A 96 -4.97 -9.29 -21.50
CA THR A 96 -5.76 -9.44 -22.71
C THR A 96 -5.49 -10.82 -23.30
N LEU A 97 -6.55 -11.58 -23.53
CA LEU A 97 -6.54 -12.86 -24.18
C LEU A 97 -7.40 -12.76 -25.46
N ASN A 98 -6.81 -13.07 -26.59
CA ASN A 98 -7.50 -13.14 -27.87
C ASN A 98 -7.32 -14.56 -28.42
N GLY A 99 -8.39 -15.20 -28.81
CA GLY A 99 -8.34 -16.55 -29.33
C GLY A 99 -9.58 -16.93 -30.10
N ASN A 100 -9.48 -18.04 -30.78
CA ASN A 100 -10.60 -18.69 -31.43
C ASN A 100 -10.94 -19.95 -30.65
N ILE A 101 -12.21 -20.11 -30.29
CA ILE A 101 -12.72 -21.30 -29.61
C ILE A 101 -13.33 -22.21 -30.69
N ALA A 102 -12.89 -23.47 -30.73
CA ALA A 102 -13.52 -24.48 -31.61
C ALA A 102 -14.88 -24.86 -30.99
N GLU A 103 -15.97 -24.60 -31.69
CA GLU A 103 -17.33 -24.98 -31.29
C GLU A 103 -17.73 -26.35 -31.85
N SER A 104 -17.23 -26.67 -33.03
CA SER A 104 -17.36 -27.98 -33.66
C SER A 104 -16.18 -28.20 -34.61
N GLU A 105 -16.12 -29.39 -35.28
CA GLU A 105 -15.01 -29.74 -36.19
C GLU A 105 -14.70 -28.69 -37.26
N ASN A 106 -15.68 -27.83 -37.63
CA ASN A 106 -15.52 -26.83 -38.69
C ASN A 106 -15.94 -25.41 -38.32
N THR A 107 -16.30 -25.13 -37.06
CA THR A 107 -16.78 -23.80 -36.63
C THR A 107 -15.92 -23.28 -35.54
N THR A 108 -15.33 -22.08 -35.75
CA THR A 108 -14.55 -21.37 -34.74
C THR A 108 -15.21 -20.05 -34.42
N ILE A 109 -15.34 -19.76 -33.13
CA ILE A 109 -15.89 -18.49 -32.60
C ILE A 109 -14.75 -17.65 -32.06
N LYS A 110 -14.68 -16.38 -32.44
CA LYS A 110 -13.72 -15.43 -31.88
C LYS A 110 -14.08 -15.11 -30.43
N SER A 111 -13.12 -15.24 -29.51
CA SER A 111 -13.24 -14.87 -28.13
C SER A 111 -12.17 -13.85 -27.75
N ASN A 112 -12.59 -12.77 -27.13
CA ASN A 112 -11.71 -11.74 -26.64
C ASN A 112 -12.04 -11.48 -25.17
N GLN A 113 -11.06 -11.71 -24.31
CA GLN A 113 -11.18 -11.47 -22.87
C GLN A 113 -10.19 -10.38 -22.46
N LYS A 114 -10.66 -9.38 -21.72
CA LYS A 114 -9.85 -8.30 -21.18
C LYS A 114 -10.12 -8.18 -19.70
N TYR A 115 -9.06 -8.14 -18.92
CA TYR A 115 -9.09 -7.86 -17.50
C TYR A 115 -8.28 -6.61 -17.20
N GLY A 116 -8.79 -5.75 -16.35
CA GLY A 116 -8.10 -4.55 -15.91
C GLY A 116 -8.39 -4.25 -14.45
N GLU A 117 -7.33 -4.02 -13.69
CA GLU A 117 -7.38 -3.59 -12.30
C GLU A 117 -6.59 -2.31 -12.15
N SER A 118 -7.12 -1.36 -11.39
CA SER A 118 -6.46 -0.09 -11.09
C SER A 118 -6.81 0.35 -9.69
N THR A 119 -5.79 0.64 -8.90
CA THR A 119 -5.89 1.22 -7.56
C THR A 119 -5.09 2.51 -7.54
N PHE A 120 -5.67 3.54 -6.98
CA PHE A 120 -4.99 4.78 -6.63
C PHE A 120 -5.34 5.14 -5.20
N MET A 121 -4.31 5.38 -4.39
CA MET A 121 -4.46 5.81 -3.00
C MET A 121 -3.54 6.99 -2.72
N ALA A 122 -4.05 7.98 -2.01
CA ALA A 122 -3.31 9.07 -1.42
C ALA A 122 -3.44 9.01 0.11
N TYR A 123 -2.35 9.28 0.82
CA TYR A 123 -2.24 9.22 2.27
C TYR A 123 -1.74 10.56 2.82
N PRO A 124 -2.56 11.65 2.76
CA PRO A 124 -2.19 12.85 3.50
C PRO A 124 -2.11 12.55 4.99
N GLY A 125 -1.11 13.09 5.65
CA GLY A 125 -0.85 12.80 7.06
C GLY A 125 0.03 13.83 7.74
N ILE A 126 0.14 13.66 9.06
CA ILE A 126 0.95 14.48 9.93
C ILE A 126 1.70 13.58 10.91
N ALA A 127 2.94 13.93 11.24
CA ALA A 127 3.70 13.26 12.28
C ALA A 127 4.32 14.26 13.25
N HIS A 128 4.44 13.85 14.50
CA HIS A 128 5.10 14.58 15.56
C HIS A 128 6.35 13.83 16.00
N HIS A 129 7.50 14.49 15.94
CA HIS A 129 8.82 13.98 16.30
C HIS A 129 9.19 14.40 17.71
N PHE A 130 9.54 13.45 18.55
CA PHE A 130 9.86 13.71 19.97
C PHE A 130 11.32 14.05 20.19
N SER A 131 12.21 13.49 19.40
CA SER A 131 13.64 13.68 19.54
C SER A 131 14.12 14.86 18.66
N LYS A 132 14.82 15.81 19.27
CA LYS A 132 15.28 17.02 18.56
C LYS A 132 16.77 16.98 18.18
N LEU A 133 17.57 16.20 18.87
CA LEU A 133 19.03 16.25 18.80
C LEU A 133 19.73 14.91 18.65
N ASN A 134 19.03 13.79 18.73
CA ASN A 134 19.62 12.45 18.69
C ASN A 134 19.63 11.86 17.27
N ILE A 135 20.52 10.89 17.04
CA ILE A 135 20.52 10.06 15.82
C ILE A 135 19.19 9.34 15.68
N LEU A 136 18.69 8.77 16.78
CA LEU A 136 17.41 8.09 16.84
C LEU A 136 16.29 9.11 17.07
N ASP A 137 15.24 8.93 16.32
CA ASP A 137 14.06 9.78 16.36
C ASP A 137 12.81 8.91 16.42
N ILE A 138 12.06 9.09 17.49
CA ILE A 138 10.75 8.46 17.67
C ILE A 138 9.70 9.49 17.27
N TYR A 139 8.72 9.04 16.51
CA TYR A 139 7.62 9.88 16.09
C TYR A 139 6.30 9.13 16.10
N VAL A 140 5.22 9.86 16.23
CA VAL A 140 3.85 9.36 16.10
C VAL A 140 3.12 10.19 15.08
N GLY A 141 2.15 9.59 14.41
CA GLY A 141 1.40 10.34 13.41
C GLY A 141 0.06 9.73 13.08
N ALA A 142 -0.66 10.47 12.26
CA ALA A 142 -1.93 10.04 11.69
C ALA A 142 -1.93 10.27 10.18
N GLU A 143 -2.68 9.44 9.46
CA GLU A 143 -2.86 9.54 8.02
C GLU A 143 -4.32 9.30 7.64
N LEU A 144 -4.74 9.89 6.54
CA LEU A 144 -6.08 9.78 6.00
C LEU A 144 -6.01 9.08 4.63
N PRO A 145 -6.12 7.74 4.56
CA PRO A 145 -6.19 7.02 3.29
C PRO A 145 -7.40 7.47 2.48
N LEU A 146 -7.15 7.94 1.26
CA LEU A 146 -8.17 8.38 0.31
C LEU A 146 -7.86 7.80 -1.07
N GLY A 147 -8.86 7.26 -1.76
CA GLY A 147 -8.59 6.74 -3.09
C GLY A 147 -9.77 6.05 -3.75
N TRP A 148 -9.45 5.31 -4.80
CA TRP A 148 -10.43 4.51 -5.52
C TRP A 148 -9.81 3.24 -6.05
N ASN A 149 -10.67 2.20 -6.12
CA ASN A 149 -10.36 0.94 -6.78
C ASN A 149 -11.29 0.75 -7.96
N THR A 150 -10.75 0.27 -9.06
CA THR A 150 -11.52 -0.09 -10.24
C THR A 150 -11.03 -1.43 -10.76
N ASN A 151 -11.97 -2.34 -11.01
CA ASN A 151 -11.72 -3.62 -11.62
C ASN A 151 -12.72 -3.80 -12.76
N THR A 152 -12.25 -4.23 -13.92
CA THR A 152 -13.07 -4.38 -15.12
C THR A 152 -12.70 -5.66 -15.83
N ALA A 153 -13.69 -6.50 -16.10
CA ALA A 153 -13.55 -7.68 -16.95
C ALA A 153 -14.51 -7.53 -18.14
N VAL A 154 -14.00 -7.77 -19.33
CA VAL A 154 -14.79 -7.77 -20.57
C VAL A 154 -14.57 -9.10 -21.26
N ASN A 155 -15.66 -9.75 -21.57
CA ASN A 155 -15.68 -10.96 -22.40
C ASN A 155 -16.57 -10.69 -23.62
N SER A 156 -16.02 -10.77 -24.82
CA SER A 156 -16.77 -10.56 -26.06
C SER A 156 -16.58 -11.73 -27.01
N GLY A 157 -17.69 -12.21 -27.52
CA GLY A 157 -17.80 -13.14 -28.62
C GLY A 157 -18.26 -12.43 -29.89
N GLU A 158 -18.74 -13.20 -30.85
CA GLU A 158 -19.22 -12.69 -32.13
C GLU A 158 -20.52 -11.88 -31.95
N ASP A 159 -21.45 -12.39 -31.13
CA ASP A 159 -22.81 -11.84 -30.99
C ASP A 159 -23.07 -11.26 -29.59
N PHE A 160 -22.11 -11.30 -28.71
CA PHE A 160 -22.30 -10.81 -27.34
C PHE A 160 -21.09 -10.08 -26.79
N THR A 161 -21.37 -9.16 -25.86
CA THR A 161 -20.36 -8.56 -25.00
C THR A 161 -20.87 -8.56 -23.57
N SER A 162 -20.10 -9.16 -22.66
CA SER A 162 -20.31 -9.11 -21.23
C SER A 162 -19.21 -8.25 -20.59
N LYS A 163 -19.62 -7.16 -19.94
CA LYS A 163 -18.72 -6.25 -19.26
C LYS A 163 -19.06 -6.18 -17.79
N THR A 164 -18.15 -6.62 -16.98
CA THR A 164 -18.25 -6.54 -15.53
C THR A 164 -17.33 -5.44 -15.01
N SER A 165 -17.86 -4.55 -14.18
CA SER A 165 -17.06 -3.50 -13.57
C SER A 165 -17.35 -3.39 -12.07
N LYS A 166 -16.28 -3.33 -11.28
CA LYS A 166 -16.30 -3.08 -9.84
C LYS A 166 -15.62 -1.75 -9.57
N ARG A 167 -16.27 -0.87 -8.82
CA ARG A 167 -15.71 0.42 -8.45
C ARG A 167 -16.03 0.73 -6.99
N SER A 168 -15.04 1.25 -6.28
CA SER A 168 -15.23 1.75 -4.91
C SER A 168 -14.40 3.00 -4.68
N PHE A 169 -14.94 3.91 -3.88
CA PHE A 169 -14.19 4.98 -3.25
C PHE A 169 -13.72 4.50 -1.89
N VAL A 170 -12.47 4.77 -1.57
CA VAL A 170 -11.84 4.38 -0.31
C VAL A 170 -11.60 5.60 0.53
N ILE A 171 -12.05 5.56 1.77
CA ILE A 171 -11.71 6.54 2.81
C ILE A 171 -11.33 5.78 4.07
N GLY A 172 -10.34 6.27 4.80
CA GLY A 172 -9.87 5.63 6.02
C GLY A 172 -9.30 6.61 7.02
N LEU A 173 -8.90 6.09 8.15
CA LEU A 173 -8.15 6.80 9.18
C LEU A 173 -7.08 5.86 9.70
N GLY A 174 -5.84 6.32 9.74
CA GLY A 174 -4.70 5.58 10.26
C GLY A 174 -3.96 6.36 11.34
N ALA A 175 -3.36 5.62 12.25
CA ALA A 175 -2.40 6.13 13.23
C ALA A 175 -1.18 5.22 13.22
N PHE A 176 -0.01 5.79 13.41
CA PHE A 176 1.25 5.06 13.41
C PHE A 176 2.24 5.59 14.43
N ILE A 177 3.14 4.71 14.85
CA ILE A 177 4.36 5.04 15.58
C ILE A 177 5.55 4.64 14.71
N GLY A 178 6.56 5.47 14.66
CA GLY A 178 7.78 5.22 13.90
C GLY A 178 9.03 5.45 14.72
N LEU A 179 10.08 4.76 14.33
CA LEU A 179 11.44 4.94 14.78
C LEU A 179 12.32 5.08 13.55
N GLN A 180 13.12 6.14 13.49
CA GLN A 180 14.10 6.33 12.41
C GLN A 180 15.47 6.70 12.98
N ALA A 181 16.51 6.30 12.25
CA ALA A 181 17.89 6.63 12.52
C ALA A 181 18.48 7.45 11.37
N TYR A 182 19.05 8.60 11.68
CA TYR A 182 19.79 9.41 10.72
C TYR A 182 21.18 8.83 10.51
N ILE A 183 21.61 8.70 9.25
CA ILE A 183 22.91 8.10 8.91
C ILE A 183 23.96 9.19 8.89
N ALA A 184 24.70 9.32 9.99
CA ALA A 184 25.84 10.23 10.15
C ALA A 184 25.60 11.60 9.49
N ASP A 185 26.50 12.04 8.63
CA ASP A 185 26.42 13.35 7.94
C ASP A 185 25.61 13.30 6.63
N LEU A 186 24.96 12.19 6.34
CA LEU A 186 24.13 12.06 5.15
C LEU A 186 22.70 12.58 5.41
N PRO A 187 22.04 13.18 4.41
CA PRO A 187 20.65 13.57 4.49
C PRO A 187 19.69 12.38 4.34
N VAL A 188 20.05 11.25 4.96
CA VAL A 188 19.34 9.96 4.84
C VAL A 188 18.94 9.49 6.23
N ALA A 189 17.73 9.00 6.35
CA ALA A 189 17.26 8.29 7.53
C ALA A 189 16.68 6.93 7.11
N VAL A 190 16.95 5.91 7.93
CA VAL A 190 16.32 4.59 7.81
C VAL A 190 15.49 4.33 9.04
N GLY A 191 14.37 3.66 8.86
CA GLY A 191 13.46 3.45 9.98
C GLY A 191 12.39 2.41 9.70
N PHE A 192 11.51 2.30 10.66
CA PHE A 192 10.31 1.48 10.52
C PHE A 192 9.13 2.19 11.18
N GLU A 193 7.96 1.90 10.66
CA GLU A 193 6.67 2.37 11.18
C GLU A 193 5.78 1.16 11.45
N TYR A 194 5.05 1.21 12.55
CA TYR A 194 3.95 0.31 12.83
C TYR A 194 2.67 1.14 12.96
N GLY A 195 1.67 0.81 12.17
CA GLY A 195 0.43 1.56 12.15
C GLY A 195 -0.79 0.66 12.19
N ILE A 196 -1.89 1.24 12.66
CA ILE A 196 -3.23 0.68 12.60
C ILE A 196 -4.03 1.62 11.71
N SER A 197 -4.72 1.07 10.73
CA SER A 197 -5.58 1.85 9.85
C SER A 197 -6.94 1.19 9.70
N SER A 198 -7.96 2.04 9.62
CA SER A 198 -9.29 1.66 9.16
C SER A 198 -9.44 2.03 7.70
N ARG A 199 -10.20 1.23 6.97
CA ARG A 199 -10.53 1.46 5.58
C ARG A 199 -12.01 1.20 5.37
N LEU A 200 -12.70 2.15 4.78
CA LEU A 200 -14.08 2.05 4.37
C LEU A 200 -14.16 2.15 2.84
N ASP A 201 -14.53 1.07 2.20
CA ASP A 201 -14.88 1.05 0.79
C ASP A 201 -16.35 1.46 0.67
N ALA A 202 -16.57 2.67 0.18
CA ALA A 202 -17.89 3.27 0.01
C ALA A 202 -18.30 3.27 -1.47
N GLY A 203 -19.61 3.27 -1.71
CA GLY A 203 -20.15 3.34 -3.07
C GLY A 203 -19.74 2.14 -3.91
N LEU A 204 -19.58 0.97 -3.30
CA LEU A 204 -19.30 -0.27 -4.00
C LEU A 204 -20.36 -0.50 -5.05
N LYS A 205 -19.95 -0.50 -6.31
CA LYS A 205 -20.79 -0.78 -7.47
C LYS A 205 -20.21 -1.94 -8.23
N TYR A 206 -20.93 -3.04 -8.26
CA TYR A 206 -20.66 -4.14 -9.17
C TYR A 206 -21.71 -4.13 -10.27
N ARG A 207 -21.31 -3.68 -11.44
CA ARG A 207 -22.18 -3.53 -12.61
C ARG A 207 -21.80 -4.64 -13.61
N ASN A 208 -22.75 -5.46 -13.94
CA ASN A 208 -22.68 -6.39 -15.04
C ASN A 208 -23.54 -5.86 -16.20
N GLU A 209 -22.94 -5.67 -17.34
CA GLU A 209 -23.59 -5.19 -18.57
C GLU A 209 -23.45 -6.27 -19.62
N TYR A 210 -24.56 -6.82 -20.02
CA TYR A 210 -24.63 -7.84 -21.06
C TYR A 210 -25.32 -7.26 -22.28
N THR A 211 -24.67 -7.30 -23.44
CA THR A 211 -25.21 -6.82 -24.70
C THR A 211 -25.21 -7.96 -25.70
N SER A 212 -26.36 -8.29 -26.27
CA SER A 212 -26.54 -9.24 -27.34
C SER A 212 -27.61 -8.73 -28.29
N GLU A 213 -27.41 -8.85 -29.61
CA GLU A 213 -28.37 -8.46 -30.63
C GLU A 213 -29.03 -7.09 -30.42
N ASN A 214 -28.24 -6.06 -30.09
CA ASN A 214 -28.68 -4.69 -29.80
C ASN A 214 -29.52 -4.50 -28.51
N LYS A 215 -29.65 -5.52 -27.67
CA LYS A 215 -30.23 -5.39 -26.32
C LYS A 215 -29.14 -5.33 -25.28
N SER A 216 -29.21 -4.34 -24.41
CA SER A 216 -28.31 -4.22 -23.28
C SER A 216 -29.05 -4.36 -21.98
N THR A 217 -28.61 -5.26 -21.13
CA THR A 217 -29.14 -5.46 -19.77
C THR A 217 -28.08 -5.08 -18.76
N VAL A 218 -28.47 -4.32 -17.73
CA VAL A 218 -27.58 -3.91 -16.65
C VAL A 218 -28.08 -4.45 -15.33
N THR A 219 -27.24 -5.19 -14.63
CA THR A 219 -27.54 -5.76 -13.32
C THR A 219 -26.45 -5.45 -12.30
N TYR A 220 -26.80 -5.53 -11.02
CA TYR A 220 -25.89 -5.29 -9.89
C TYR A 220 -25.89 -6.51 -8.97
N SER A 221 -24.73 -7.03 -8.64
CA SER A 221 -24.59 -8.21 -7.76
C SER A 221 -23.73 -7.91 -6.53
N PRO A 222 -24.15 -8.32 -5.34
CA PRO A 222 -23.36 -8.20 -4.11
C PRO A 222 -22.29 -9.27 -3.96
N THR A 223 -22.39 -10.37 -4.71
CA THR A 223 -21.58 -11.59 -4.55
C THR A 223 -20.08 -11.36 -4.56
N TYR A 224 -19.62 -10.32 -5.22
CA TYR A 224 -18.21 -10.02 -5.39
C TYR A 224 -17.61 -9.08 -4.35
N TYR A 225 -18.42 -8.61 -3.38
CA TYR A 225 -17.96 -7.68 -2.37
C TYR A 225 -17.84 -8.28 -0.98
N PHE A 226 -18.60 -9.34 -0.72
CA PHE A 226 -18.77 -9.87 0.62
C PHE A 226 -18.50 -11.38 0.62
N ASN A 227 -17.36 -11.78 1.17
CA ASN A 227 -17.02 -13.20 1.30
C ASN A 227 -17.87 -13.92 2.38
N HIS A 228 -18.52 -13.15 3.26
CA HIS A 228 -19.26 -13.67 4.42
C HIS A 228 -20.78 -13.50 4.32
N ILE A 229 -21.24 -12.71 3.37
CA ILE A 229 -22.66 -12.62 3.05
C ILE A 229 -22.95 -13.75 2.06
N ASN A 230 -23.81 -14.68 2.47
CA ASN A 230 -24.19 -15.82 1.65
C ASN A 230 -24.70 -15.30 0.29
N PRO A 231 -24.05 -15.65 -0.80
CA PRO A 231 -24.44 -15.18 -2.12
C PRO A 231 -25.68 -15.93 -2.55
N VAL A 232 -26.84 -15.42 -2.16
CA VAL A 232 -28.01 -15.69 -2.98
C VAL A 232 -27.73 -14.96 -4.28
N SER A 233 -27.71 -15.66 -5.39
CA SER A 233 -27.52 -15.10 -6.74
C SER A 233 -28.73 -14.26 -7.13
N VAL A 234 -28.92 -13.17 -6.40
CA VAL A 234 -29.99 -12.19 -6.61
C VAL A 234 -29.39 -10.99 -7.33
N GLU A 235 -29.91 -10.67 -8.46
CA GLU A 235 -29.59 -9.47 -9.21
C GLU A 235 -30.45 -8.31 -8.71
N TYR A 236 -29.84 -7.16 -8.49
CA TYR A 236 -30.50 -5.96 -7.97
C TYR A 236 -30.58 -4.91 -9.08
N GLU A 237 -31.69 -4.21 -9.17
CA GLU A 237 -31.77 -3.00 -9.99
C GLU A 237 -30.98 -1.85 -9.36
N LYS A 238 -30.96 -1.77 -8.04
CA LYS A 238 -30.20 -0.78 -7.25
C LYS A 238 -29.53 -1.46 -6.08
N LEU A 239 -28.22 -1.26 -5.95
CA LEU A 239 -27.44 -1.81 -4.85
C LEU A 239 -26.64 -0.70 -4.17
N LYS A 240 -26.70 -0.63 -2.84
CA LYS A 240 -25.81 0.14 -2.00
C LYS A 240 -25.02 -0.82 -1.13
N ALA A 241 -23.71 -0.79 -1.26
CA ALA A 241 -22.82 -1.65 -0.51
C ALA A 241 -21.70 -0.84 0.17
N ARG A 242 -21.25 -1.31 1.33
CA ARG A 242 -20.13 -0.76 2.07
C ARG A 242 -19.32 -1.92 2.64
N LYS A 243 -18.00 -1.78 2.64
CA LYS A 243 -17.09 -2.74 3.26
C LYS A 243 -16.14 -1.96 4.16
N GLY A 244 -16.07 -2.31 5.43
CA GLY A 244 -15.14 -1.74 6.41
C GLY A 244 -14.12 -2.77 6.84
N GLU A 245 -12.87 -2.36 6.91
CA GLU A 245 -11.75 -3.18 7.38
C GLU A 245 -10.92 -2.37 8.36
N ILE A 246 -10.38 -3.05 9.37
CA ILE A 246 -9.38 -2.49 10.29
C ILE A 246 -8.21 -3.46 10.29
N GLY A 247 -7.02 -2.92 10.10
CA GLY A 247 -5.81 -3.73 10.04
C GLY A 247 -4.60 -3.00 10.58
N SER A 248 -3.55 -3.76 10.83
CA SER A 248 -2.25 -3.22 11.20
C SER A 248 -1.25 -3.44 10.06
N GLN A 249 -0.31 -2.52 9.93
CA GLN A 249 0.71 -2.55 8.90
C GLN A 249 2.07 -2.19 9.49
N PHE A 250 3.06 -2.97 9.12
CA PHE A 250 4.46 -2.66 9.36
C PHE A 250 5.09 -2.14 8.08
N ARG A 251 5.82 -1.02 8.15
CA ARG A 251 6.54 -0.41 7.04
C ARG A 251 8.01 -0.25 7.39
N PHE A 252 8.87 -0.67 6.51
CA PHE A 252 10.29 -0.29 6.53
C PHE A 252 10.48 0.95 5.67
N THR A 253 11.21 1.95 6.18
CA THR A 253 11.30 3.27 5.53
C THR A 253 12.75 3.68 5.28
N VAL A 254 12.98 4.25 4.10
CA VAL A 254 14.24 4.94 3.75
C VAL A 254 13.86 6.34 3.31
N SER A 255 14.35 7.35 4.02
CA SER A 255 14.05 8.76 3.78
C SER A 255 15.28 9.51 3.32
N TYR A 256 15.11 10.39 2.35
CA TYR A 256 16.11 11.36 1.91
C TYR A 256 15.56 12.77 2.10
N TYR A 257 16.34 13.66 2.69
CA TYR A 257 15.94 15.04 2.96
C TYR A 257 16.75 16.01 2.10
N PHE A 258 16.03 16.91 1.44
CA PHE A 258 16.59 18.01 0.68
C PHE A 258 16.67 19.24 1.59
N LYS A 259 17.79 19.96 1.53
CA LYS A 259 18.00 21.22 2.24
C LYS A 259 17.69 22.41 1.36
#